data_f51e3afe0373c4e100d5e5c76df175c9
#
_entry.id   f51e3afe0373c4e100d5e5c76df175c9
#
_cell.length_a   1.000
_cell.length_b   1.000
_cell.length_c   1.000
_cell.angle_alpha   90.00
_cell.angle_beta   90.00
_cell.angle_gamma   90.00
#
_symmetry.space_group_name_H-M   'P 1'
#
loop_
_entity.id
_entity.type
_entity.pdbx_description
1 polymer ?
#
loop_
_entity_poly.entity_id
_entity_poly.type
_entity_poly.pdbx_seq_one_letter_code
_entity_poly.pdbx_strand_id
1 'polypeptide(L)'
;EYDSSKVELKHSFNSLHKQFLSSGEFFSKMSPDFTMNSRVLLADLLASSKSNGLELITSAEVESISESESFVDVKSSMGSYRGDRLVICSPDVISSKFDIPIKTGFAPMAVVENVPDSENSFVELDYYTKSCINLLKKPNGIGQAGGITVNTEKEVKPYLDYVIKQHKKRNPEIRILDDYVGLKRELVQDKEQRNYLYHINQHHSRVWSVVLGKFTLAFSMAPEFFRRVYHRNPTKTPGSDQFSTLDPNIISKTSWQEIVTNKRT
;
A
#
# COMPACT_ATOMS: atom_id res chain seq x y z
N GLU A 1 16.86 -7.22 -5.64
CA GLU A 1 17.81 -6.40 -4.86
C GLU A 1 17.89 -5.02 -5.49
N TYR A 2 17.63 -4.00 -4.67
CA TYR A 2 17.76 -2.61 -5.08
C TYR A 2 19.25 -2.27 -5.15
N ASP A 3 19.77 -2.09 -6.35
CA ASP A 3 21.16 -1.67 -6.54
C ASP A 3 21.26 -0.16 -6.35
N SER A 4 21.54 0.24 -5.11
CA SER A 4 21.71 1.64 -4.73
C SER A 4 22.90 2.33 -5.41
N SER A 5 23.81 1.58 -6.05
CA SER A 5 24.97 2.13 -6.76
C SER A 5 24.61 2.79 -8.09
N LYS A 6 23.45 2.43 -8.67
CA LYS A 6 22.99 2.95 -9.96
C LYS A 6 22.07 4.17 -9.86
N VAL A 7 21.63 4.52 -8.65
CA VAL A 7 20.83 5.73 -8.43
C VAL A 7 21.80 6.86 -8.06
N GLU A 8 21.92 7.86 -8.90
CA GLU A 8 22.62 9.09 -8.52
C GLU A 8 21.83 9.84 -7.45
N LEU A 9 22.04 9.43 -6.21
CA LEU A 9 21.40 10.04 -5.03
C LEU A 9 22.04 11.40 -4.65
N LYS A 10 22.94 11.93 -5.47
CA LYS A 10 23.70 13.16 -5.21
C LYS A 10 22.82 14.35 -4.82
N HIS A 11 21.64 14.46 -5.37
CA HIS A 11 20.72 15.58 -5.06
C HIS A 11 19.81 15.32 -3.86
N SER A 12 19.56 14.06 -3.52
CA SER A 12 18.61 13.67 -2.48
C SER A 12 19.18 13.77 -1.05
N PHE A 13 20.50 13.83 -0.93
CA PHE A 13 21.20 13.80 0.35
C PHE A 13 21.99 15.06 0.68
N ASN A 14 21.90 16.12 -0.15
CA ASN A 14 22.74 17.29 -0.01
C ASN A 14 22.33 18.26 1.11
N SER A 15 21.16 18.14 1.67
CA SER A 15 20.74 19.02 2.77
C SER A 15 20.32 18.20 3.98
N LEU A 16 21.22 18.12 4.95
CA LEU A 16 20.88 17.72 6.29
C LEU A 16 20.56 18.99 7.09
N HIS A 17 19.28 19.19 7.41
CA HIS A 17 18.88 20.30 8.25
C HIS A 17 18.83 19.84 9.70
N LYS A 18 19.49 20.58 10.56
CA LYS A 18 19.44 20.40 12.00
C LYS A 18 18.40 21.36 12.55
N GLN A 19 17.39 20.81 13.24
CA GLN A 19 16.34 21.60 13.86
C GLN A 19 16.32 21.31 15.34
N PHE A 20 16.07 22.36 16.12
CA PHE A 20 15.89 22.27 17.55
C PHE A 20 14.41 22.49 17.88
N LEU A 21 13.81 21.52 18.53
CA LEU A 21 12.47 21.63 19.10
C LEU A 21 12.57 21.73 20.61
N SER A 22 11.50 22.15 21.24
CA SER A 22 11.35 22.15 22.70
C SER A 22 11.58 20.77 23.34
N SER A 23 11.43 19.71 22.56
CA SER A 23 11.63 18.32 22.96
C SER A 23 13.03 17.76 22.68
N GLY A 24 13.93 18.53 22.03
CA GLY A 24 15.25 18.09 21.69
C GLY A 24 15.69 18.45 20.26
N GLU A 25 16.78 17.84 19.85
CA GLU A 25 17.43 18.02 18.55
C GLU A 25 17.00 16.90 17.60
N PHE A 26 16.68 17.23 16.35
CA PHE A 26 16.47 16.25 15.31
C PHE A 26 17.07 16.68 13.97
N PHE A 27 17.23 15.69 13.08
CA PHE A 27 17.77 15.91 11.76
C PHE A 27 16.69 15.66 10.72
N SER A 28 16.62 16.54 9.73
CA SER A 28 15.79 16.31 8.54
C SER A 28 16.65 16.01 7.33
N LYS A 29 16.16 15.15 6.45
CA LYS A 29 16.82 14.74 5.23
C LYS A 29 15.80 14.55 4.12
N MET A 30 16.12 15.06 2.93
CA MET A 30 15.33 14.74 1.75
C MET A 30 15.53 13.28 1.37
N SER A 31 14.43 12.55 1.21
CA SER A 31 14.43 11.20 0.67
C SER A 31 14.11 11.23 -0.84
N PRO A 32 14.64 10.28 -1.62
CA PRO A 32 14.22 10.10 -3.01
C PRO A 32 12.79 9.55 -3.14
N ASP A 33 12.14 9.24 -2.03
CA ASP A 33 10.76 8.79 -2.02
C ASP A 33 9.80 9.90 -2.50
N PHE A 34 8.76 9.50 -3.19
CA PHE A 34 7.71 10.40 -3.64
C PHE A 34 6.33 9.79 -3.40
N THR A 35 5.35 10.65 -3.25
CA THR A 35 3.96 10.21 -3.13
C THR A 35 3.38 10.00 -4.51
N MET A 36 2.70 8.86 -4.70
CA MET A 36 2.02 8.55 -5.97
C MET A 36 0.50 8.57 -5.80
N ASN A 37 -0.16 8.87 -6.92
CA ASN A 37 -1.60 8.68 -7.02
C ASN A 37 -1.89 7.19 -7.30
N SER A 38 -2.34 6.47 -6.28
CA SER A 38 -2.61 5.03 -6.39
C SER A 38 -3.67 4.69 -7.43
N ARG A 39 -4.66 5.57 -7.67
CA ARG A 39 -5.70 5.33 -8.68
C ARG A 39 -5.13 5.40 -10.10
N VAL A 40 -4.28 6.38 -10.37
CA VAL A 40 -3.58 6.48 -11.67
C VAL A 40 -2.73 5.23 -11.88
N LEU A 41 -1.90 4.88 -10.89
CA LEU A 41 -1.05 3.69 -10.99
C LEU A 41 -1.86 2.40 -11.21
N LEU A 42 -2.96 2.21 -10.48
CA LEU A 42 -3.80 1.01 -10.66
C LEU A 42 -4.51 1.00 -12.00
N ALA A 43 -4.94 2.16 -12.52
CA ALA A 43 -5.53 2.27 -13.85
C ALA A 43 -4.51 1.92 -14.95
N ASP A 44 -3.26 2.39 -14.82
CA ASP A 44 -2.19 2.10 -15.76
C ASP A 44 -1.78 0.62 -15.72
N LEU A 45 -1.68 0.03 -14.53
CA LEU A 45 -1.43 -1.41 -14.37
C LEU A 45 -2.56 -2.25 -14.99
N LEU A 46 -3.80 -1.83 -14.80
CA LEU A 46 -4.96 -2.51 -15.39
C LEU A 46 -4.95 -2.37 -16.92
N ALA A 47 -4.65 -1.19 -17.46
CA ALA A 47 -4.54 -0.97 -18.90
C ALA A 47 -3.47 -1.87 -19.52
N SER A 48 -2.28 -1.89 -18.92
CA SER A 48 -1.18 -2.76 -19.34
C SER A 48 -1.56 -4.24 -19.26
N SER A 49 -2.22 -4.66 -18.20
CA SER A 49 -2.65 -6.04 -18.03
C SER A 49 -3.70 -6.45 -19.07
N LYS A 50 -4.68 -5.58 -19.35
CA LYS A 50 -5.70 -5.81 -20.38
C LYS A 50 -5.09 -5.92 -21.77
N SER A 51 -4.11 -5.09 -22.11
CA SER A 51 -3.40 -5.17 -23.40
C SER A 51 -2.61 -6.48 -23.56
N ASN A 52 -2.32 -7.16 -22.46
CA ASN A 52 -1.68 -8.46 -22.41
C ASN A 52 -2.68 -9.63 -22.16
N GLY A 53 -3.97 -9.42 -22.35
CA GLY A 53 -4.99 -10.47 -22.32
C GLY A 53 -5.66 -10.70 -20.96
N LEU A 54 -5.51 -9.78 -19.99
CA LEU A 54 -6.24 -9.88 -18.74
C LEU A 54 -7.75 -9.71 -18.97
N GLU A 55 -8.53 -10.65 -18.48
CA GLU A 55 -9.96 -10.49 -18.24
C GLU A 55 -10.20 -10.14 -16.78
N LEU A 56 -10.90 -9.03 -16.52
CA LEU A 56 -11.27 -8.60 -15.18
C LEU A 56 -12.75 -8.86 -14.93
N ILE A 57 -13.03 -9.66 -13.92
CA ILE A 57 -14.39 -9.97 -13.46
C ILE A 57 -14.55 -9.34 -12.09
N THR A 58 -15.45 -8.37 -11.98
CA THR A 58 -15.75 -7.65 -10.73
C THR A 58 -16.99 -8.24 -10.07
N SER A 59 -17.20 -7.94 -8.78
CA SER A 59 -18.34 -8.42 -8.00
C SER A 59 -18.47 -9.95 -7.94
N ALA A 60 -17.35 -10.65 -8.14
CA ALA A 60 -17.28 -12.11 -8.14
C ALA A 60 -16.71 -12.59 -6.80
N GLU A 61 -17.58 -12.99 -5.90
CA GLU A 61 -17.18 -13.59 -4.62
C GLU A 61 -16.80 -15.06 -4.84
N VAL A 62 -15.59 -15.44 -4.40
CA VAL A 62 -15.11 -16.82 -4.53
C VAL A 62 -15.76 -17.72 -3.48
N GLU A 63 -16.57 -18.68 -3.93
CA GLU A 63 -17.30 -19.62 -3.08
C GLU A 63 -16.48 -20.88 -2.78
N SER A 64 -15.87 -21.47 -3.82
CA SER A 64 -15.06 -22.67 -3.67
C SER A 64 -13.90 -22.76 -4.67
N ILE A 65 -12.89 -23.49 -4.28
CA ILE A 65 -11.70 -23.80 -5.08
C ILE A 65 -11.52 -25.30 -5.06
N SER A 66 -11.35 -25.93 -6.22
CA SER A 66 -11.00 -27.34 -6.36
C SER A 66 -9.86 -27.50 -7.34
N GLU A 67 -8.92 -28.39 -7.02
CA GLU A 67 -7.75 -28.69 -7.85
C GLU A 67 -7.81 -30.11 -8.36
N SER A 68 -7.44 -30.30 -9.61
CA SER A 68 -7.19 -31.58 -10.26
C SER A 68 -5.73 -31.68 -10.70
N GLU A 69 -5.33 -32.80 -11.25
CA GLU A 69 -3.98 -32.96 -11.78
C GLU A 69 -3.66 -31.99 -12.94
N SER A 70 -4.67 -31.54 -13.68
CA SER A 70 -4.49 -30.76 -14.92
C SER A 70 -4.92 -29.29 -14.80
N PHE A 71 -5.81 -28.96 -13.88
CA PHE A 71 -6.40 -27.62 -13.78
C PHE A 71 -6.90 -27.29 -12.36
N VAL A 72 -7.21 -26.04 -12.15
CA VAL A 72 -7.91 -25.54 -10.96
C VAL A 72 -9.25 -24.97 -11.39
N ASP A 73 -10.32 -25.37 -10.73
CA ASP A 73 -11.65 -24.78 -10.86
C ASP A 73 -11.93 -23.82 -9.70
N VAL A 74 -12.42 -22.64 -10.04
CA VAL A 74 -12.87 -21.64 -9.09
C VAL A 74 -14.35 -21.37 -9.34
N LYS A 75 -15.18 -21.63 -8.35
CA LYS A 75 -16.59 -21.25 -8.36
C LYS A 75 -16.77 -19.92 -7.65
N SER A 76 -17.47 -19.01 -8.27
CA SER A 76 -17.83 -17.71 -7.72
C SER A 76 -19.30 -17.41 -7.87
N SER A 77 -19.78 -16.34 -7.23
CA SER A 77 -21.14 -15.80 -7.39
C SER A 77 -21.49 -15.43 -8.84
N MET A 78 -20.47 -15.20 -9.71
CA MET A 78 -20.65 -14.82 -11.11
C MET A 78 -20.44 -15.96 -12.11
N GLY A 79 -20.09 -17.15 -11.63
CA GLY A 79 -19.88 -18.33 -12.48
C GLY A 79 -18.69 -19.18 -12.06
N SER A 80 -18.39 -20.17 -12.90
CA SER A 80 -17.26 -21.07 -12.70
C SER A 80 -16.16 -20.80 -13.71
N TYR A 81 -14.94 -20.78 -13.25
CA TYR A 81 -13.74 -20.47 -14.04
C TYR A 81 -12.73 -21.58 -13.90
N ARG A 82 -12.06 -21.90 -14.98
CA ARG A 82 -11.01 -22.92 -15.02
C ARG A 82 -9.70 -22.31 -15.49
N GLY A 83 -8.60 -22.68 -14.83
CA GLY A 83 -7.26 -22.25 -15.20
C GLY A 83 -6.20 -23.31 -14.92
N ASP A 84 -5.04 -23.16 -15.52
CA ASP A 84 -3.89 -24.03 -15.26
C ASP A 84 -3.31 -23.81 -13.87
N ARG A 85 -3.45 -22.61 -13.35
CA ARG A 85 -2.95 -22.17 -12.03
C ARG A 85 -3.87 -21.16 -11.39
N LEU A 86 -3.88 -21.16 -10.08
CA LEU A 86 -4.56 -20.17 -9.25
C LEU A 86 -3.55 -19.42 -8.40
N VAL A 87 -3.66 -18.09 -8.40
CA VAL A 87 -2.90 -17.20 -7.49
C VAL A 87 -3.87 -16.43 -6.63
N ILE A 88 -3.80 -16.66 -5.33
CA ILE A 88 -4.67 -16.02 -4.35
C ILE A 88 -3.91 -14.83 -3.75
N CYS A 89 -4.44 -13.61 -3.98
CA CYS A 89 -3.87 -12.36 -3.47
C CYS A 89 -4.75 -11.73 -2.36
N SER A 90 -5.87 -12.36 -1.99
CA SER A 90 -6.73 -11.93 -0.90
C SER A 90 -6.29 -12.56 0.42
N PRO A 91 -5.82 -11.79 1.41
CA PRO A 91 -5.42 -12.32 2.71
C PRO A 91 -6.55 -13.07 3.42
N ASP A 92 -7.78 -12.60 3.31
CA ASP A 92 -8.94 -13.25 3.96
C ASP A 92 -9.23 -14.63 3.37
N VAL A 93 -9.15 -14.77 2.04
CA VAL A 93 -9.28 -16.07 1.37
C VAL A 93 -8.13 -16.99 1.76
N ILE A 94 -6.89 -16.48 1.81
CA ILE A 94 -5.71 -17.24 2.22
C ILE A 94 -5.90 -17.79 3.64
N SER A 95 -6.29 -16.93 4.58
CA SER A 95 -6.52 -17.33 5.98
C SER A 95 -7.61 -18.39 6.09
N SER A 96 -8.74 -18.18 5.44
CA SER A 96 -9.90 -19.09 5.56
C SER A 96 -9.70 -20.45 4.88
N LYS A 97 -8.91 -20.50 3.80
CA LYS A 97 -8.71 -21.74 3.02
C LYS A 97 -7.51 -22.57 3.44
N PHE A 98 -6.47 -21.94 4.00
CA PHE A 98 -5.19 -22.60 4.29
C PHE A 98 -4.78 -22.51 5.75
N ASP A 99 -5.65 -22.02 6.62
CA ASP A 99 -5.40 -21.84 8.06
C ASP A 99 -4.11 -21.06 8.34
N ILE A 100 -3.84 -20.05 7.51
CA ILE A 100 -2.68 -19.18 7.67
C ILE A 100 -3.09 -18.00 8.54
N PRO A 101 -2.43 -17.76 9.67
CA PRO A 101 -2.79 -16.68 10.57
C PRO A 101 -2.50 -15.32 9.93
N ILE A 102 -3.53 -14.50 9.77
CA ILE A 102 -3.48 -13.13 9.28
C ILE A 102 -3.73 -12.16 10.44
N LYS A 103 -2.81 -11.23 10.64
CA LYS A 103 -2.96 -10.13 11.57
C LYS A 103 -3.65 -8.96 10.90
N THR A 104 -4.62 -8.36 11.59
CA THR A 104 -5.21 -7.08 11.21
C THR A 104 -4.55 -5.98 12.01
N GLY A 105 -4.04 -4.98 11.32
CA GLY A 105 -3.61 -3.73 11.90
C GLY A 105 -4.54 -2.59 11.46
N PHE A 106 -4.64 -1.57 12.29
CA PHE A 106 -5.48 -0.39 12.07
C PHE A 106 -4.56 0.80 11.79
N ALA A 107 -4.73 1.45 10.65
CA ALA A 107 -3.96 2.63 10.24
C ALA A 107 -4.85 3.88 10.31
N PRO A 108 -4.89 4.60 11.45
CA PRO A 108 -5.68 5.82 11.58
C PRO A 108 -5.08 6.95 10.75
N MET A 109 -5.93 7.63 10.00
CA MET A 109 -5.55 8.74 9.12
C MET A 109 -6.56 9.87 9.26
N ALA A 110 -6.08 11.10 9.46
CA ALA A 110 -6.89 12.30 9.34
C ALA A 110 -6.72 12.91 7.94
N VAL A 111 -7.81 13.35 7.34
CA VAL A 111 -7.80 14.19 6.15
C VAL A 111 -7.82 15.63 6.60
N VAL A 112 -6.82 16.38 6.17
CA VAL A 112 -6.60 17.77 6.60
C VAL A 112 -6.58 18.72 5.41
N GLU A 113 -6.91 19.97 5.65
CA GLU A 113 -6.74 21.05 4.70
C GLU A 113 -5.90 22.19 5.28
N ASN A 114 -5.65 23.21 4.47
CA ASN A 114 -4.73 24.31 4.77
C ASN A 114 -3.27 23.85 4.91
N VAL A 115 -2.90 22.79 4.16
CA VAL A 115 -1.49 22.40 4.03
C VAL A 115 -0.82 23.42 3.10
N PRO A 116 0.22 24.14 3.56
CA PRO A 116 0.90 25.16 2.75
C PRO A 116 1.52 24.57 1.48
N ASP A 117 1.59 25.38 0.42
CA ASP A 117 2.24 24.95 -0.82
C ASP A 117 3.75 24.71 -0.64
N SER A 118 4.37 25.40 0.29
CA SER A 118 5.76 25.21 0.68
C SER A 118 6.03 23.94 1.49
N GLU A 119 4.99 23.32 2.07
CA GLU A 119 5.15 22.07 2.84
C GLU A 119 5.37 20.89 1.89
N ASN A 120 6.27 20.01 2.27
CA ASN A 120 6.49 18.73 1.60
C ASN A 120 5.77 17.59 2.33
N SER A 121 5.54 16.47 1.64
CA SER A 121 5.24 15.22 2.33
C SER A 121 6.42 14.85 3.22
N PHE A 122 6.14 14.38 4.44
CA PHE A 122 7.20 14.01 5.38
C PHE A 122 6.82 12.79 6.22
N VAL A 123 7.84 12.16 6.77
CA VAL A 123 7.74 11.17 7.85
C VAL A 123 8.68 11.61 8.95
N GLU A 124 8.14 11.78 10.15
CA GLU A 124 8.91 12.08 11.36
C GLU A 124 8.90 10.85 12.27
N LEU A 125 10.09 10.40 12.64
CA LEU A 125 10.30 9.23 13.49
C LEU A 125 10.97 9.69 14.78
N ASP A 126 10.35 9.39 15.90
CA ASP A 126 10.99 9.48 17.21
C ASP A 126 11.43 8.08 17.63
N TYR A 127 12.74 7.86 17.57
CA TYR A 127 13.33 6.58 17.90
C TYR A 127 13.13 6.18 19.36
N TYR A 128 13.16 7.14 20.27
CA TYR A 128 13.08 6.89 21.72
C TYR A 128 11.66 6.56 22.16
N THR A 129 10.69 7.34 21.70
CA THR A 129 9.28 7.10 22.03
C THR A 129 8.62 6.08 21.09
N LYS A 130 9.34 5.66 20.04
CA LYS A 130 8.82 4.79 18.98
C LYS A 130 7.57 5.37 18.30
N SER A 131 7.41 6.68 18.36
CA SER A 131 6.32 7.36 17.68
C SER A 131 6.70 7.71 16.25
N CYS A 132 5.70 7.78 15.39
CA CYS A 132 5.84 8.18 14.01
C CYS A 132 4.65 9.03 13.62
N ILE A 133 4.91 10.16 13.00
CA ILE A 133 3.88 10.93 12.32
C ILE A 133 4.28 11.14 10.87
N ASN A 134 3.31 11.20 9.99
CA ASN A 134 3.54 11.53 8.60
C ASN A 134 2.48 12.49 8.06
N LEU A 135 2.85 13.22 7.04
CA LEU A 135 1.95 14.01 6.21
C LEU A 135 2.18 13.62 4.75
N LEU A 136 1.15 13.14 4.10
CA LEU A 136 1.14 12.91 2.66
C LEU A 136 0.39 14.07 2.01
N LYS A 137 1.13 15.04 1.49
CA LYS A 137 0.57 16.20 0.80
C LYS A 137 -0.16 15.76 -0.47
N LYS A 138 -1.30 16.34 -0.70
CA LYS A 138 -2.14 16.20 -1.89
C LYS A 138 -2.34 17.57 -2.55
N PRO A 139 -2.84 17.62 -3.78
CA PRO A 139 -3.17 18.89 -4.43
C PRO A 139 -4.18 19.73 -3.63
N ASN A 140 -4.22 21.03 -3.91
CA ASN A 140 -5.20 21.98 -3.39
C ASN A 140 -5.21 22.12 -1.86
N GLY A 141 -4.03 22.11 -1.24
CA GLY A 141 -3.87 22.30 0.20
C GLY A 141 -4.43 21.17 1.06
N ILE A 142 -4.66 19.99 0.47
CA ILE A 142 -5.10 18.78 1.19
C ILE A 142 -3.89 18.00 1.67
N GLY A 143 -4.06 17.28 2.78
CA GLY A 143 -3.09 16.32 3.29
C GLY A 143 -3.76 15.13 3.97
N GLN A 144 -3.02 14.06 4.07
CA GLN A 144 -3.35 12.89 4.88
C GLN A 144 -2.33 12.84 6.03
N ALA A 145 -2.80 13.04 7.24
CA ALA A 145 -1.99 13.00 8.45
C ALA A 145 -2.17 11.64 9.14
N GLY A 146 -1.07 10.94 9.37
CA GLY A 146 -1.08 9.59 9.96
C GLY A 146 0.24 9.26 10.62
N GLY A 147 0.59 7.97 10.63
CA GLY A 147 1.85 7.50 11.22
C GLY A 147 1.95 5.99 11.26
N ILE A 148 1.91 5.40 12.45
CA ILE A 148 2.00 3.95 12.63
C ILE A 148 0.65 3.26 12.45
N THR A 149 0.72 1.96 12.22
CA THR A 149 -0.41 1.05 12.37
C THR A 149 -0.50 0.61 13.82
N VAL A 150 -1.68 0.72 14.42
CA VAL A 150 -1.97 0.24 15.78
C VAL A 150 -2.58 -1.17 15.73
N ASN A 151 -2.51 -1.91 16.84
CA ASN A 151 -2.88 -3.32 16.85
C ASN A 151 -4.35 -3.57 17.19
N THR A 152 -5.00 -2.63 17.85
CA THR A 152 -6.38 -2.77 18.31
C THR A 152 -7.20 -1.53 17.98
N GLU A 153 -8.51 -1.70 17.82
CA GLU A 153 -9.43 -0.58 17.60
C GLU A 153 -9.41 0.44 18.75
N LYS A 154 -9.16 -0.02 19.97
CA LYS A 154 -9.11 0.85 21.16
C LYS A 154 -7.95 1.85 21.10
N GLU A 155 -6.89 1.53 20.38
CA GLU A 155 -5.73 2.40 20.19
C GLU A 155 -5.93 3.44 19.08
N VAL A 156 -6.92 3.25 18.20
CA VAL A 156 -7.17 4.12 17.04
C VAL A 156 -7.38 5.58 17.46
N LYS A 157 -8.39 5.82 18.30
CA LYS A 157 -8.75 7.20 18.71
C LYS A 157 -7.63 7.89 19.47
N PRO A 158 -7.01 7.29 20.49
CA PRO A 158 -5.89 7.94 21.21
C PRO A 158 -4.72 8.27 20.28
N TYR A 159 -4.39 7.38 19.36
CA TYR A 159 -3.30 7.62 18.44
C TYR A 159 -3.64 8.71 17.41
N LEU A 160 -4.85 8.72 16.88
CA LEU A 160 -5.33 9.77 15.97
C LEU A 160 -5.30 11.15 16.63
N ASP A 161 -5.77 11.25 17.88
CA ASP A 161 -5.71 12.49 18.66
C ASP A 161 -4.27 12.99 18.88
N TYR A 162 -3.35 12.05 19.11
CA TYR A 162 -1.92 12.36 19.17
C TYR A 162 -1.41 12.92 17.83
N VAL A 163 -1.67 12.26 16.73
CA VAL A 163 -1.27 12.69 15.38
C VAL A 163 -1.80 14.10 15.08
N ILE A 164 -3.09 14.32 15.27
CA ILE A 164 -3.73 15.63 15.06
C ILE A 164 -3.07 16.71 15.91
N LYS A 165 -2.81 16.41 17.18
CA LYS A 165 -2.15 17.36 18.09
C LYS A 165 -0.74 17.75 17.61
N GLN A 166 0.05 16.79 17.11
CA GLN A 166 1.39 17.07 16.59
C GLN A 166 1.33 17.92 15.31
N HIS A 167 0.42 17.61 14.39
CA HIS A 167 0.24 18.42 13.18
C HIS A 167 -0.23 19.85 13.47
N LYS A 168 -1.16 20.04 14.43
CA LYS A 168 -1.59 21.37 14.87
C LYS A 168 -0.50 22.19 15.55
N LYS A 169 0.42 21.54 16.27
CA LYS A 169 1.61 22.24 16.80
C LYS A 169 2.52 22.75 15.69
N ARG A 170 2.67 21.98 14.62
CA ARG A 170 3.52 22.31 13.48
C ARG A 170 2.88 23.39 12.59
N ASN A 171 1.60 23.25 12.32
CA ASN A 171 0.79 24.20 11.57
C ASN A 171 -0.55 24.43 12.27
N PRO A 172 -0.69 25.53 13.07
CA PRO A 172 -1.94 25.84 13.77
C PRO A 172 -3.14 26.05 12.85
N GLU A 173 -2.91 26.47 11.59
CA GLU A 173 -3.96 26.74 10.61
C GLU A 173 -4.53 25.48 9.97
N ILE A 174 -3.94 24.32 10.26
CA ILE A 174 -4.42 23.04 9.72
C ILE A 174 -5.84 22.76 10.23
N ARG A 175 -6.76 22.48 9.32
CA ARG A 175 -8.14 22.11 9.62
C ARG A 175 -8.38 20.64 9.33
N ILE A 176 -8.99 19.94 10.26
CA ILE A 176 -9.36 18.52 10.08
C ILE A 176 -10.70 18.50 9.34
N LEU A 177 -10.74 17.84 8.20
CA LEU A 177 -11.98 17.61 7.45
C LEU A 177 -12.76 16.43 8.02
N ASP A 178 -12.07 15.30 8.18
CA ASP A 178 -12.60 14.06 8.76
C ASP A 178 -11.44 13.08 8.99
N ASP A 179 -11.76 11.88 9.45
CA ASP A 179 -10.79 10.79 9.60
C ASP A 179 -11.32 9.47 9.04
N TYR A 180 -10.42 8.53 8.87
CA TYR A 180 -10.74 7.15 8.50
C TYR A 180 -9.69 6.17 9.02
N VAL A 181 -10.03 4.91 9.04
CA VAL A 181 -9.12 3.84 9.45
C VAL A 181 -8.89 2.88 8.28
N GLY A 182 -7.63 2.82 7.83
CA GLY A 182 -7.21 1.81 6.88
C GLY A 182 -6.97 0.46 7.59
N LEU A 183 -7.47 -0.63 7.03
CA LEU A 183 -7.18 -1.97 7.53
C LEU A 183 -5.97 -2.53 6.82
N LYS A 184 -4.97 -2.95 7.58
CA LYS A 184 -3.77 -3.60 7.08
C LYS A 184 -3.80 -5.07 7.43
N ARG A 185 -3.74 -5.93 6.43
CA ARG A 185 -3.72 -7.38 6.57
C ARG A 185 -2.33 -7.91 6.31
N GLU A 186 -1.72 -8.54 7.29
CA GLU A 186 -0.36 -9.06 7.22
C GLU A 186 -0.29 -10.49 7.77
N LEU A 187 0.65 -11.29 7.25
CA LEU A 187 0.96 -12.58 7.85
C LEU A 187 1.53 -12.37 9.25
N VAL A 188 1.12 -13.21 10.19
CA VAL A 188 1.71 -13.24 11.53
C VAL A 188 3.11 -13.84 11.43
N GLN A 189 4.10 -13.12 11.97
CA GLN A 189 5.47 -13.59 12.11
C GLN A 189 5.91 -13.48 13.56
N ASP A 190 6.47 -14.52 14.10
CA ASP A 190 6.79 -14.65 15.55
C ASP A 190 7.88 -13.69 16.05
N LYS A 191 8.67 -13.08 15.16
CA LYS A 191 9.88 -12.34 15.54
C LYS A 191 10.03 -10.93 14.97
N GLU A 192 9.15 -10.47 14.09
CA GLU A 192 9.29 -9.17 13.44
C GLU A 192 8.13 -8.22 13.76
N GLN A 193 8.45 -7.03 14.25
CA GLN A 193 7.46 -5.96 14.49
C GLN A 193 6.93 -5.35 13.18
N ARG A 194 7.65 -5.53 12.05
CA ARG A 194 7.27 -5.03 10.74
C ARG A 194 7.55 -6.06 9.66
N ASN A 195 6.53 -6.37 8.87
CA ASN A 195 6.67 -7.21 7.70
C ASN A 195 7.06 -6.37 6.49
N TYR A 196 8.35 -6.35 6.16
CA TYR A 196 8.89 -5.68 4.97
C TYR A 196 9.06 -6.62 3.78
N LEU A 197 8.71 -7.89 3.95
CA LEU A 197 8.86 -8.89 2.94
C LEU A 197 7.51 -9.21 2.28
N TYR A 198 7.59 -9.84 1.15
CA TYR A 198 6.46 -10.49 0.53
C TYR A 198 6.56 -12.01 0.76
N HIS A 199 5.42 -12.66 0.81
CA HIS A 199 5.31 -14.10 0.97
C HIS A 199 4.71 -14.70 -0.30
N ILE A 200 5.40 -15.70 -0.85
CA ILE A 200 4.95 -16.49 -1.98
C ILE A 200 4.93 -17.94 -1.51
N ASN A 201 3.74 -18.48 -1.34
CA ASN A 201 3.54 -19.83 -0.85
C ASN A 201 2.88 -20.70 -1.92
N GLN A 202 3.41 -21.88 -2.13
CA GLN A 202 2.77 -22.93 -2.91
C GLN A 202 2.01 -23.84 -1.93
N HIS A 203 0.70 -23.94 -2.09
CA HIS A 203 -0.15 -24.78 -1.25
C HIS A 203 -0.32 -26.17 -1.83
N HIS A 204 -0.48 -26.21 -3.15
CA HIS A 204 -0.62 -27.41 -3.96
C HIS A 204 0.12 -27.21 -5.28
N SER A 205 0.10 -28.22 -6.14
CA SER A 205 0.87 -28.18 -7.39
C SER A 205 0.53 -26.97 -8.27
N ARG A 206 -0.71 -26.50 -8.21
CA ARG A 206 -1.26 -25.43 -9.06
C ARG A 206 -1.80 -24.23 -8.29
N VAL A 207 -1.84 -24.28 -6.97
CA VAL A 207 -2.42 -23.24 -6.11
C VAL A 207 -1.33 -22.52 -5.34
N TRP A 208 -1.28 -21.21 -5.55
CA TRP A 208 -0.32 -20.30 -4.93
C TRP A 208 -1.02 -19.19 -4.19
N SER A 209 -0.37 -18.66 -3.18
CA SER A 209 -0.80 -17.43 -2.53
C SER A 209 0.33 -16.41 -2.46
N VAL A 210 -0.06 -15.13 -2.48
CA VAL A 210 0.87 -13.99 -2.36
C VAL A 210 0.32 -13.02 -1.34
N VAL A 211 1.16 -12.66 -0.35
CA VAL A 211 0.84 -11.62 0.64
C VAL A 211 1.96 -10.60 0.66
N LEU A 212 1.60 -9.31 0.62
CA LEU A 212 2.52 -8.18 0.63
C LEU A 212 2.44 -7.44 1.96
N GLY A 213 3.58 -7.20 2.60
CA GLY A 213 3.67 -6.31 3.76
C GLY A 213 3.59 -4.83 3.39
N LYS A 214 3.94 -4.47 2.15
CA LYS A 214 3.86 -3.11 1.61
C LYS A 214 3.51 -3.14 0.12
N PHE A 215 2.72 -2.16 -0.30
CA PHE A 215 2.34 -2.01 -1.71
C PHE A 215 3.54 -1.93 -2.67
N THR A 216 4.57 -1.19 -2.29
CA THR A 216 5.79 -1.03 -3.11
C THR A 216 6.54 -2.33 -3.39
N LEU A 217 6.32 -3.36 -2.58
CA LEU A 217 6.93 -4.67 -2.78
C LEU A 217 6.33 -5.45 -3.96
N ALA A 218 5.18 -5.03 -4.49
CA ALA A 218 4.55 -5.69 -5.64
C ALA A 218 5.48 -5.74 -6.86
N PHE A 219 6.27 -4.70 -7.06
CA PHE A 219 7.18 -4.58 -8.22
C PHE A 219 8.39 -5.53 -8.15
N SER A 220 8.83 -5.89 -6.96
CA SER A 220 9.88 -6.91 -6.76
C SER A 220 9.30 -8.31 -6.64
N MET A 221 8.11 -8.42 -6.05
CA MET A 221 7.42 -9.70 -5.86
C MET A 221 6.98 -10.33 -7.18
N ALA A 222 6.42 -9.55 -8.11
CA ALA A 222 5.88 -10.11 -9.34
C ALA A 222 6.92 -10.87 -10.19
N PRO A 223 8.13 -10.32 -10.47
CA PRO A 223 9.16 -11.09 -11.18
C PRO A 223 9.69 -12.28 -10.38
N GLU A 224 9.75 -12.19 -9.04
CA GLU A 224 10.13 -13.32 -8.20
C GLU A 224 9.08 -14.42 -8.23
N PHE A 225 7.79 -14.08 -8.14
CA PHE A 225 6.70 -15.01 -8.31
C PHE A 225 6.80 -15.74 -9.67
N PHE A 226 7.02 -14.97 -10.73
CA PHE A 226 7.18 -15.55 -12.07
C PHE A 226 8.33 -16.56 -12.12
N ARG A 227 9.50 -16.25 -11.55
CA ARG A 227 10.65 -17.16 -11.49
C ARG A 227 10.31 -18.46 -10.76
N ARG A 228 9.62 -18.37 -9.62
CA ARG A 228 9.25 -19.57 -8.84
C ARG A 228 8.26 -20.47 -9.56
N VAL A 229 7.29 -19.87 -10.24
CA VAL A 229 6.22 -20.61 -10.92
C VAL A 229 6.69 -21.21 -12.25
N TYR A 230 7.49 -20.46 -13.00
CA TYR A 230 7.86 -20.85 -14.38
C TYR A 230 9.32 -21.27 -14.52
N HIS A 231 10.13 -21.21 -13.45
CA HIS A 231 11.55 -21.57 -13.42
C HIS A 231 12.41 -20.86 -14.48
N ARG A 232 12.02 -19.65 -14.85
CA ARG A 232 12.71 -18.78 -15.81
C ARG A 232 12.51 -17.29 -15.44
N ASN A 233 13.38 -16.44 -15.95
CA ASN A 233 13.21 -15.00 -15.79
C ASN A 233 12.07 -14.47 -16.68
N PRO A 234 11.33 -13.43 -16.25
CA PRO A 234 10.42 -12.73 -17.14
C PRO A 234 11.20 -12.10 -18.29
N THR A 235 10.66 -12.19 -19.51
CA THR A 235 11.30 -11.68 -20.73
C THR A 235 10.95 -10.21 -21.02
N LYS A 236 9.84 -9.71 -20.47
CA LYS A 236 9.42 -8.32 -20.64
C LYS A 236 9.89 -7.47 -19.47
N THR A 237 10.42 -6.30 -19.79
CA THR A 237 10.74 -5.26 -18.81
C THR A 237 9.52 -4.35 -18.66
N PRO A 238 9.08 -4.03 -17.44
CA PRO A 238 8.03 -3.05 -17.22
C PRO A 238 8.37 -1.70 -17.88
N GLY A 239 7.42 -1.07 -18.52
CA GLY A 239 7.58 0.23 -19.16
C GLY A 239 8.06 0.22 -20.61
N SER A 240 8.30 -0.95 -21.21
CA SER A 240 8.68 -1.06 -22.63
C SER A 240 7.48 -1.01 -23.60
N ASP A 241 6.29 -1.25 -23.10
CA ASP A 241 5.10 -1.31 -23.93
C ASP A 241 4.34 0.03 -23.91
N GLN A 242 3.99 0.54 -25.07
CA GLN A 242 3.00 1.61 -25.18
C GLN A 242 1.61 0.99 -25.00
N PHE A 243 0.93 1.39 -23.95
CA PHE A 243 -0.48 1.04 -23.74
C PHE A 243 -1.30 2.31 -23.57
N SER A 244 -2.55 2.26 -23.98
CA SER A 244 -3.47 3.37 -23.71
C SER A 244 -3.76 3.43 -22.20
N THR A 245 -3.63 4.63 -21.63
CA THR A 245 -4.02 4.85 -20.23
C THR A 245 -5.53 4.72 -20.09
N LEU A 246 -5.98 4.17 -18.98
CA LEU A 246 -7.39 4.16 -18.62
C LEU A 246 -7.72 5.40 -17.78
N ASP A 247 -8.95 5.87 -17.87
CA ASP A 247 -9.44 6.89 -16.94
C ASP A 247 -9.29 6.40 -15.49
N PRO A 248 -8.55 7.12 -14.63
CA PRO A 248 -8.44 6.74 -13.22
C PRO A 248 -9.77 6.60 -12.48
N ASN A 249 -10.86 7.14 -13.01
CA ASN A 249 -12.20 6.99 -12.45
C ASN A 249 -12.76 5.57 -12.55
N ILE A 250 -12.15 4.69 -13.35
CA ILE A 250 -12.46 3.25 -13.34
C ILE A 250 -12.08 2.60 -12.00
N ILE A 251 -11.13 3.19 -11.28
CA ILE A 251 -10.71 2.76 -9.95
C ILE A 251 -11.52 3.55 -8.91
N SER A 252 -12.08 2.86 -7.92
CA SER A 252 -12.85 3.47 -6.84
C SER A 252 -12.10 4.62 -6.17
N LYS A 253 -12.82 5.64 -5.73
CA LYS A 253 -12.24 6.70 -4.92
C LYS A 253 -11.61 6.11 -3.65
N THR A 254 -10.52 6.70 -3.22
CA THR A 254 -9.93 6.41 -1.91
C THR A 254 -10.71 7.15 -0.82
N SER A 255 -10.65 6.66 0.42
CA SER A 255 -11.39 7.27 1.55
C SER A 255 -11.14 8.78 1.69
N TRP A 256 -9.88 9.23 1.51
CA TRP A 256 -9.60 10.66 1.58
C TRP A 256 -10.27 11.47 0.44
N GLN A 257 -10.39 10.91 -0.76
CA GLN A 257 -11.06 11.57 -1.89
C GLN A 257 -12.57 11.66 -1.66
N GLU A 258 -13.17 10.63 -1.08
CA GLU A 258 -14.58 10.65 -0.69
C GLU A 258 -14.84 11.71 0.37
N ILE A 259 -14.00 11.76 1.41
CA ILE A 259 -14.09 12.79 2.47
C ILE A 259 -14.02 14.20 1.88
N VAL A 260 -13.01 14.46 1.02
CA VAL A 260 -12.86 15.78 0.39
C VAL A 260 -14.05 16.11 -0.49
N THR A 261 -14.56 15.15 -1.27
CA THR A 261 -15.75 15.37 -2.10
C THR A 261 -16.95 15.76 -1.25
N ASN A 262 -17.18 15.05 -0.14
CA ASN A 262 -18.38 15.24 0.70
C ASN A 262 -18.30 16.48 1.59
N LYS A 263 -17.12 16.98 1.92
CA LYS A 263 -16.93 18.11 2.85
C LYS A 263 -16.68 19.46 2.15
N ARG A 264 -16.38 19.44 0.85
CA ARG A 264 -16.15 20.65 0.04
C ARG A 264 -17.29 20.95 -0.95
N THR A 265 -18.32 20.09 -1.01
CA THR A 265 -19.60 20.40 -1.63
C THR A 265 -20.53 21.11 -0.63
#